data_a0f54ecd806f925b8f3ec619cac2ca8b
#
_entry.id   a0f54ecd806f925b8f3ec619cac2ca8b
#
_cell.length_a   1.000
_cell.length_b   1.000
_cell.length_c   1.000
_cell.angle_alpha   90.00
_cell.angle_beta   90.00
_cell.angle_gamma   90.00
#
_symmetry.space_group_name_H-M   'P 1'
#
loop_
_entity.id
_entity.type
_entity.pdbx_description
1 polymer ?
#
loop_
_entity_poly.entity_id
_entity_poly.type
_entity_poly.pdbx_seq_one_letter_code
_entity_poly.pdbx_strand_id
1 'polypeptide(L)'
;EDCQLQVVATNMHLLPEYGNTYQEIEKDVFRIDAKVLMRKTTDDAYGVIASMAEEMNGMNEALRELCPDMVVILGDRYEMLVVATVAMLQRIPIAHLHGGEISEGAMDDSIRHSITKMSSLHFTSTEEYRRRVIQLGEQPERVFYVGAMGVENLKKVPLMRKLELEDSLNFKFEGLSVLVTYHPVTLGNRIPKDEISDLLKALDSFSSLKVLFKIGRASCRE
;
A
#
# COMPACT_ATOMS: atom_id res chain seq x y z
N GLU A 1 -13.56 0.00 22.67
CA GLU A 1 -15.00 -0.29 22.90
C GLU A 1 -15.89 0.89 22.48
N ASP A 2 -15.30 2.04 22.12
CA ASP A 2 -16.05 3.25 21.79
C ASP A 2 -16.06 3.59 20.30
N CYS A 3 -15.53 2.71 19.43
CA CYS A 3 -15.49 2.91 17.98
C CYS A 3 -16.14 1.74 17.25
N GLN A 4 -16.99 2.05 16.27
CA GLN A 4 -17.50 1.09 15.31
C GLN A 4 -16.58 1.07 14.08
N LEU A 5 -15.89 -0.04 13.84
CA LEU A 5 -15.09 -0.21 12.64
C LEU A 5 -15.99 -0.53 11.44
N GLN A 6 -15.83 0.21 10.37
CA GLN A 6 -16.39 -0.06 9.05
C GLN A 6 -15.24 -0.27 8.06
N VAL A 7 -15.31 -1.34 7.27
CA VAL A 7 -14.25 -1.70 6.32
C VAL A 7 -14.78 -1.57 4.91
N VAL A 8 -14.08 -0.78 4.10
CA VAL A 8 -14.33 -0.66 2.66
C VAL A 8 -13.17 -1.29 1.90
N ALA A 9 -13.46 -2.25 1.05
CA ALA A 9 -12.49 -2.86 0.14
C ALA A 9 -12.64 -2.27 -1.26
N THR A 10 -11.51 -1.94 -1.90
CA THR A 10 -11.48 -1.37 -3.25
C THR A 10 -10.36 -1.94 -4.10
N ASN A 11 -10.32 -1.58 -5.38
CA ASN A 11 -9.28 -1.87 -6.34
C ASN A 11 -8.91 -3.37 -6.42
N MET A 12 -7.64 -3.66 -6.47
CA MET A 12 -7.04 -4.98 -6.67
C MET A 12 -7.47 -6.02 -5.65
N HIS A 13 -7.91 -5.59 -4.44
CA HIS A 13 -8.47 -6.49 -3.45
C HIS A 13 -9.72 -7.23 -3.93
N LEU A 14 -10.46 -6.67 -4.89
CA LEU A 14 -11.70 -7.22 -5.43
C LEU A 14 -11.53 -7.94 -6.76
N LEU A 15 -10.34 -7.97 -7.33
CA LEU A 15 -10.08 -8.49 -8.67
C LEU A 15 -9.49 -9.91 -8.61
N PRO A 16 -10.06 -10.89 -9.36
CA PRO A 16 -9.59 -12.28 -9.37
C PRO A 16 -8.14 -12.42 -9.83
N GLU A 17 -7.71 -11.63 -10.81
CA GLU A 17 -6.33 -11.61 -11.32
C GLU A 17 -5.29 -11.24 -10.27
N TYR A 18 -5.72 -10.58 -9.19
CA TYR A 18 -4.88 -10.23 -8.04
C TYR A 18 -5.16 -11.10 -6.81
N GLY A 19 -5.94 -12.19 -6.98
CA GLY A 19 -6.17 -13.21 -5.97
C GLY A 19 -7.30 -12.89 -4.98
N ASN A 20 -8.20 -11.94 -5.29
CA ASN A 20 -9.34 -11.59 -4.42
C ASN A 20 -8.94 -11.43 -2.95
N THR A 21 -7.91 -10.64 -2.70
CA THR A 21 -7.27 -10.54 -1.36
C THR A 21 -8.19 -9.95 -0.28
N TYR A 22 -9.39 -9.46 -0.64
CA TYR A 22 -10.43 -9.13 0.33
C TYR A 22 -10.83 -10.33 1.20
N GLN A 23 -10.66 -11.56 0.69
CA GLN A 23 -10.93 -12.78 1.46
C GLN A 23 -10.00 -12.95 2.65
N GLU A 24 -8.79 -12.39 2.61
CA GLU A 24 -7.88 -12.38 3.76
C GLU A 24 -8.45 -11.51 4.91
N ILE A 25 -9.09 -10.39 4.56
CA ILE A 25 -9.78 -9.52 5.53
C ILE A 25 -10.93 -10.30 6.21
N GLU A 26 -11.69 -11.05 5.40
CA GLU A 26 -12.81 -11.87 5.91
C GLU A 26 -12.30 -13.07 6.77
N LYS A 27 -11.15 -13.67 6.42
CA LYS A 27 -10.49 -14.71 7.24
C LYS A 27 -10.01 -14.18 8.59
N ASP A 28 -9.56 -12.94 8.64
CA ASP A 28 -9.17 -12.25 9.87
C ASP A 28 -10.39 -11.78 10.69
N VAL A 29 -11.59 -12.29 10.35
CA VAL A 29 -12.87 -12.06 11.04
C VAL A 29 -13.37 -10.62 10.95
N PHE A 30 -12.87 -9.82 10.02
CA PHE A 30 -13.42 -8.50 9.73
C PHE A 30 -14.54 -8.59 8.69
N ARG A 31 -15.64 -7.94 8.98
CA ARG A 31 -16.73 -7.75 8.02
C ARG A 31 -16.34 -6.63 7.05
N ILE A 32 -16.56 -6.85 5.75
CA ILE A 32 -16.47 -5.79 4.74
C ILE A 32 -17.86 -5.15 4.58
N ASP A 33 -17.97 -3.87 4.87
CA ASP A 33 -19.23 -3.12 4.85
C ASP A 33 -19.56 -2.59 3.46
N ALA A 34 -18.54 -2.29 2.65
CA ALA A 34 -18.72 -1.93 1.24
C ALA A 34 -17.59 -2.46 0.37
N LYS A 35 -17.93 -2.80 -0.88
CA LYS A 35 -16.99 -3.19 -1.93
C LYS A 35 -17.11 -2.19 -3.09
N VAL A 36 -16.08 -1.38 -3.30
CA VAL A 36 -16.05 -0.35 -4.33
C VAL A 36 -15.18 -0.83 -5.49
N LEU A 37 -15.78 -1.03 -6.64
CA LEU A 37 -15.07 -1.49 -7.83
C LEU A 37 -14.21 -0.38 -8.42
N MET A 38 -13.06 -0.79 -8.93
CA MET A 38 -12.13 0.04 -9.66
C MET A 38 -11.53 -0.83 -10.76
N ARG A 39 -12.19 -0.88 -11.92
CA ARG A 39 -11.80 -1.76 -13.02
C ARG A 39 -10.81 -1.06 -13.94
N LYS A 40 -9.60 -1.59 -14.00
CA LYS A 40 -8.58 -1.12 -14.93
C LYS A 40 -8.84 -1.73 -16.32
N THR A 41 -9.04 -0.89 -17.31
CA THR A 41 -9.30 -1.32 -18.69
C THR A 41 -8.02 -1.50 -19.50
N THR A 42 -6.99 -0.68 -19.23
CA THR A 42 -5.67 -0.71 -19.89
C THR A 42 -4.57 -0.39 -18.86
N ASP A 43 -3.34 -0.85 -19.13
CA ASP A 43 -2.16 -0.62 -18.26
C ASP A 43 -1.42 0.68 -18.63
N ASP A 44 -2.19 1.75 -18.88
CA ASP A 44 -1.67 3.08 -19.19
C ASP A 44 -2.36 4.16 -18.34
N ALA A 45 -1.91 5.40 -18.48
CA ALA A 45 -2.48 6.54 -17.75
C ALA A 45 -3.99 6.71 -18.01
N TYR A 46 -4.46 6.38 -19.21
CA TYR A 46 -5.89 6.47 -19.54
C TYR A 46 -6.70 5.47 -18.72
N GLY A 47 -6.26 4.20 -18.68
CA GLY A 47 -6.94 3.16 -17.89
C GLY A 47 -6.92 3.44 -16.39
N VAL A 48 -5.81 3.96 -15.86
CA VAL A 48 -5.71 4.39 -14.45
C VAL A 48 -6.71 5.51 -14.17
N ILE A 49 -6.74 6.57 -14.98
CA ILE A 49 -7.67 7.70 -14.79
C ILE A 49 -9.13 7.25 -14.89
N ALA A 50 -9.46 6.37 -15.85
CA ALA A 50 -10.81 5.84 -15.99
C ALA A 50 -11.24 5.03 -14.75
N SER A 51 -10.34 4.20 -14.21
CA SER A 51 -10.61 3.43 -13.01
C SER A 51 -10.73 4.29 -11.75
N MET A 52 -9.94 5.35 -11.62
CA MET A 52 -10.10 6.35 -10.54
C MET A 52 -11.46 7.04 -10.61
N ALA A 53 -11.96 7.36 -11.81
CA ALA A 53 -13.28 7.96 -11.97
C ALA A 53 -14.42 6.99 -11.56
N GLU A 54 -14.29 5.70 -11.85
CA GLU A 54 -15.23 4.67 -11.39
C GLU A 54 -15.23 4.56 -9.87
N GLU A 55 -14.02 4.48 -9.27
CA GLU A 55 -13.86 4.42 -7.82
C GLU A 55 -14.43 5.66 -7.14
N MET A 56 -14.22 6.85 -7.71
CA MET A 56 -14.73 8.11 -7.14
C MET A 56 -16.25 8.08 -7.00
N ASN A 57 -16.97 7.58 -7.99
CA ASN A 57 -18.41 7.43 -7.94
C ASN A 57 -18.83 6.40 -6.86
N GLY A 58 -18.24 5.22 -6.87
CA GLY A 58 -18.55 4.17 -5.91
C GLY A 58 -18.20 4.56 -4.47
N MET A 59 -17.07 5.23 -4.27
CA MET A 59 -16.67 5.71 -2.94
C MET A 59 -17.59 6.83 -2.43
N ASN A 60 -18.05 7.70 -3.34
CA ASN A 60 -19.03 8.74 -2.99
C ASN A 60 -20.36 8.14 -2.47
N GLU A 61 -20.81 7.04 -3.07
CA GLU A 61 -21.99 6.32 -2.62
C GLU A 61 -21.73 5.59 -1.29
N ALA A 62 -20.63 4.86 -1.20
CA ALA A 62 -20.28 4.09 0.00
C ALA A 62 -20.14 4.98 1.24
N LEU A 63 -19.39 6.09 1.16
CA LEU A 63 -19.23 7.00 2.30
C LEU A 63 -20.54 7.69 2.70
N ARG A 64 -21.42 7.98 1.75
CA ARG A 64 -22.74 8.54 2.04
C ARG A 64 -23.66 7.54 2.77
N GLU A 65 -23.59 6.25 2.41
CA GLU A 65 -24.39 5.20 3.05
C GLU A 65 -23.82 4.80 4.42
N LEU A 66 -22.51 4.71 4.55
CA LEU A 66 -21.85 4.33 5.79
C LEU A 66 -21.81 5.44 6.83
N CYS A 67 -21.89 6.71 6.39
CA CYS A 67 -21.83 7.90 7.25
C CYS A 67 -20.72 7.84 8.31
N PRO A 68 -19.46 7.60 7.96
CA PRO A 68 -18.39 7.48 8.96
C PRO A 68 -18.07 8.86 9.57
N ASP A 69 -17.72 8.86 10.86
CA ASP A 69 -17.21 10.07 11.54
C ASP A 69 -15.78 10.42 11.12
N MET A 70 -15.01 9.42 10.65
CA MET A 70 -13.63 9.57 10.20
C MET A 70 -13.28 8.47 9.21
N VAL A 71 -12.47 8.81 8.21
CA VAL A 71 -11.86 7.84 7.28
C VAL A 71 -10.39 7.66 7.64
N VAL A 72 -9.94 6.41 7.75
CA VAL A 72 -8.53 6.07 7.97
C VAL A 72 -7.94 5.61 6.65
N ILE A 73 -6.85 6.25 6.20
CA ILE A 73 -6.16 5.98 4.95
C ILE A 73 -4.71 5.59 5.25
N LEU A 74 -4.27 4.49 4.63
CA LEU A 74 -2.87 4.06 4.67
C LEU A 74 -2.20 4.30 3.32
N GLY A 75 -1.05 4.98 3.33
CA GLY A 75 -0.15 5.06 2.19
C GLY A 75 -0.49 6.16 1.19
N ASP A 76 -0.24 5.88 -0.09
CA ASP A 76 0.10 6.87 -1.09
C ASP A 76 -0.30 6.46 -2.53
N ARG A 77 -1.07 5.42 -2.67
CA ARG A 77 -1.51 4.98 -3.99
C ARG A 77 -2.63 5.86 -4.53
N TYR A 78 -2.82 5.85 -5.86
CA TYR A 78 -3.79 6.69 -6.54
C TYR A 78 -5.26 6.39 -6.12
N GLU A 79 -5.58 5.15 -5.73
CA GLU A 79 -6.88 4.83 -5.14
C GLU A 79 -7.10 5.55 -3.80
N MET A 80 -6.06 5.67 -2.98
CA MET A 80 -6.15 6.41 -1.71
C MET A 80 -6.30 7.92 -1.94
N LEU A 81 -5.77 8.45 -3.04
CA LEU A 81 -6.03 9.83 -3.45
C LEU A 81 -7.51 10.06 -3.78
N VAL A 82 -8.15 9.09 -4.44
CA VAL A 82 -9.59 9.13 -4.71
C VAL A 82 -10.38 9.14 -3.41
N VAL A 83 -10.09 8.19 -2.50
CA VAL A 83 -10.74 8.11 -1.18
C VAL A 83 -10.60 9.43 -0.42
N ALA A 84 -9.39 9.99 -0.35
CA ALA A 84 -9.10 11.25 0.34
C ALA A 84 -9.88 12.42 -0.28
N THR A 85 -9.93 12.48 -1.62
CA THR A 85 -10.67 13.53 -2.34
C THR A 85 -12.16 13.47 -2.02
N VAL A 86 -12.78 12.29 -2.06
CA VAL A 86 -14.20 12.11 -1.78
C VAL A 86 -14.51 12.44 -0.31
N ALA A 87 -13.72 11.93 0.63
CA ALA A 87 -13.89 12.19 2.05
C ALA A 87 -13.79 13.70 2.36
N MET A 88 -12.79 14.38 1.82
CA MET A 88 -12.61 15.83 1.96
C MET A 88 -13.83 16.61 1.44
N LEU A 89 -14.33 16.27 0.25
CA LEU A 89 -15.49 16.94 -0.36
C LEU A 89 -16.78 16.68 0.43
N GLN A 90 -16.93 15.50 1.01
CA GLN A 90 -18.04 15.17 1.93
C GLN A 90 -17.83 15.70 3.35
N ARG A 91 -16.70 16.40 3.61
CA ARG A 91 -16.34 16.98 4.92
C ARG A 91 -16.17 15.91 6.01
N ILE A 92 -15.73 14.72 5.64
CA ILE A 92 -15.39 13.65 6.58
C ILE A 92 -13.91 13.80 6.93
N PRO A 93 -13.56 13.93 8.22
CA PRO A 93 -12.16 14.01 8.66
C PRO A 93 -11.35 12.77 8.22
N ILE A 94 -10.10 12.98 7.85
CA ILE A 94 -9.19 11.91 7.41
C ILE A 94 -8.05 11.76 8.40
N ALA A 95 -7.78 10.51 8.80
CA ALA A 95 -6.59 10.10 9.51
C ALA A 95 -5.63 9.40 8.53
N HIS A 96 -4.50 10.02 8.23
CA HIS A 96 -3.52 9.53 7.27
C HIS A 96 -2.36 8.83 7.97
N LEU A 97 -2.16 7.55 7.65
CA LEU A 97 -1.07 6.74 8.14
C LEU A 97 0.06 6.72 7.10
N HIS A 98 1.31 6.72 7.56
CA HIS A 98 2.53 6.73 6.74
C HIS A 98 2.72 7.98 5.87
N GLY A 99 2.15 9.12 6.28
CA GLY A 99 2.47 10.43 5.70
C GLY A 99 3.93 10.83 5.90
N GLY A 100 4.46 11.68 5.01
CA GLY A 100 5.81 12.25 5.11
C GLY A 100 6.95 11.32 4.67
N GLU A 101 6.69 10.10 4.25
CA GLU A 101 7.69 9.21 3.65
C GLU A 101 8.15 9.76 2.29
N ILE A 102 9.28 9.25 1.78
CA ILE A 102 9.83 9.60 0.46
C ILE A 102 9.89 8.36 -0.40
N SER A 103 9.48 8.48 -1.66
CA SER A 103 9.62 7.47 -2.71
C SER A 103 10.26 8.14 -3.93
N GLU A 104 11.60 8.20 -3.95
CA GLU A 104 12.34 8.86 -5.02
C GLU A 104 12.01 8.23 -6.38
N GLY A 105 11.67 9.07 -7.36
CA GLY A 105 11.35 8.64 -8.71
C GLY A 105 9.97 8.01 -8.90
N ALA A 106 9.09 8.08 -7.89
CA ALA A 106 7.72 7.58 -7.97
C ALA A 106 6.70 8.73 -7.88
N MET A 107 5.55 8.55 -8.56
CA MET A 107 4.42 9.48 -8.43
C MET A 107 3.79 9.45 -7.04
N ASP A 108 3.99 8.36 -6.31
CA ASP A 108 3.49 8.12 -4.96
C ASP A 108 3.84 9.25 -3.99
N ASP A 109 5.02 9.87 -4.15
CA ASP A 109 5.47 10.99 -3.32
C ASP A 109 4.52 12.19 -3.41
N SER A 110 4.14 12.57 -4.64
CA SER A 110 3.18 13.65 -4.87
C SER A 110 1.78 13.31 -4.36
N ILE A 111 1.36 12.07 -4.53
CA ILE A 111 0.07 11.57 -4.04
C ILE A 111 0.05 11.59 -2.51
N ARG A 112 1.08 11.06 -1.86
CA ARG A 112 1.22 11.02 -0.40
C ARG A 112 1.11 12.40 0.22
N HIS A 113 1.84 13.37 -0.34
CA HIS A 113 1.81 14.74 0.17
C HIS A 113 0.46 15.41 -0.09
N SER A 114 -0.21 15.11 -1.19
CA SER A 114 -1.57 15.58 -1.46
C SER A 114 -2.57 15.01 -0.45
N ILE A 115 -2.52 13.72 -0.15
CA ILE A 115 -3.35 13.07 0.89
C ILE A 115 -3.06 13.69 2.26
N THR A 116 -1.78 13.91 2.60
CA THR A 116 -1.40 14.61 3.84
C THR A 116 -2.12 15.97 3.94
N LYS A 117 -2.12 16.77 2.87
CA LYS A 117 -2.77 18.09 2.88
C LYS A 117 -4.30 18.06 2.95
N MET A 118 -4.94 16.95 2.59
CA MET A 118 -6.38 16.73 2.74
C MET A 118 -6.77 16.17 4.11
N SER A 119 -5.78 15.74 4.91
CA SER A 119 -6.01 15.01 6.15
C SER A 119 -6.02 15.90 7.39
N SER A 120 -6.74 15.45 8.41
CA SER A 120 -6.90 16.18 9.68
C SER A 120 -5.99 15.66 10.80
N LEU A 121 -5.63 14.38 10.74
CA LEU A 121 -4.72 13.70 11.67
C LEU A 121 -3.66 12.92 10.88
N HIS A 122 -2.45 12.86 11.42
CA HIS A 122 -1.30 12.26 10.74
C HIS A 122 -0.56 11.32 11.67
N PHE A 123 -0.36 10.07 11.21
CA PHE A 123 0.32 9.03 11.95
C PHE A 123 1.55 8.58 11.16
N THR A 124 2.74 8.98 11.59
CA THR A 124 4.00 8.79 10.87
C THR A 124 4.81 7.64 11.41
N SER A 125 5.56 6.97 10.54
CA SER A 125 6.37 5.80 10.88
C SER A 125 7.73 6.16 11.52
N THR A 126 8.22 7.39 11.34
CA THR A 126 9.44 7.88 11.96
C THR A 126 9.30 9.35 12.41
N GLU A 127 10.21 9.79 13.33
CA GLU A 127 10.26 11.18 13.72
C GLU A 127 10.72 12.10 12.58
N GLU A 128 11.52 11.61 11.65
CA GLU A 128 11.92 12.37 10.45
C GLU A 128 10.69 12.68 9.58
N TYR A 129 9.84 11.70 9.35
CA TYR A 129 8.61 11.89 8.58
C TYR A 129 7.60 12.76 9.30
N ARG A 130 7.54 12.69 10.62
CA ARG A 130 6.77 13.63 11.44
C ARG A 130 7.19 15.07 11.17
N ARG A 131 8.49 15.36 11.22
CA ARG A 131 9.02 16.70 10.93
C ARG A 131 8.66 17.17 9.53
N ARG A 132 8.73 16.27 8.55
CA ARG A 132 8.38 16.58 7.15
C ARG A 132 6.89 16.92 6.99
N VAL A 133 6.00 16.18 7.65
CA VAL A 133 4.57 16.51 7.66
C VAL A 133 4.31 17.88 8.27
N ILE A 134 4.99 18.22 9.36
CA ILE A 134 4.92 19.57 9.96
C ILE A 134 5.47 20.62 8.99
N GLN A 135 6.57 20.36 8.28
CA GLN A 135 7.12 21.25 7.25
C GLN A 135 6.16 21.49 6.07
N LEU A 136 5.31 20.53 5.76
CA LEU A 136 4.23 20.68 4.79
C LEU A 136 3.10 21.60 5.27
N GLY A 137 3.20 22.12 6.51
CA GLY A 137 2.26 23.09 7.08
C GLY A 137 1.19 22.47 7.98
N GLU A 138 1.37 21.21 8.41
CA GLU A 138 0.45 20.59 9.36
C GLU A 138 0.76 21.02 10.80
N GLN A 139 -0.28 21.12 11.64
CA GLN A 139 -0.15 21.51 13.03
C GLN A 139 0.53 20.39 13.83
N PRO A 140 1.61 20.68 14.60
CA PRO A 140 2.37 19.66 15.33
C PRO A 140 1.53 18.79 16.26
N GLU A 141 0.44 19.35 16.83
CA GLU A 141 -0.48 18.67 17.75
C GLU A 141 -1.34 17.60 17.05
N ARG A 142 -1.38 17.63 15.73
CA ARG A 142 -2.11 16.66 14.89
C ARG A 142 -1.22 15.65 14.19
N VAL A 143 0.10 15.71 14.44
CA VAL A 143 1.09 14.83 13.83
C VAL A 143 1.73 13.95 14.88
N PHE A 144 1.47 12.65 14.82
CA PHE A 144 1.89 11.67 15.82
C PHE A 144 2.93 10.73 15.22
N TYR A 145 4.04 10.53 15.93
CA TYR A 145 4.98 9.45 15.63
C TYR A 145 4.51 8.19 16.34
N VAL A 146 4.12 7.18 15.57
CA VAL A 146 3.55 5.91 16.07
C VAL A 146 4.36 4.67 15.69
N GLY A 147 5.36 4.82 14.82
CA GLY A 147 6.10 3.70 14.26
C GLY A 147 5.41 3.09 13.02
N ALA A 148 6.10 2.15 12.38
CA ALA A 148 5.59 1.46 11.20
C ALA A 148 4.78 0.22 11.61
N MET A 149 3.56 0.09 11.11
CA MET A 149 2.65 -1.03 11.43
C MET A 149 3.25 -2.40 11.08
N GLY A 150 3.99 -2.49 9.96
CA GLY A 150 4.68 -3.71 9.58
C GLY A 150 5.72 -4.18 10.60
N VAL A 151 6.43 -3.24 11.25
CA VAL A 151 7.41 -3.56 12.31
C VAL A 151 6.70 -4.03 13.58
N GLU A 152 5.55 -3.45 13.91
CA GLU A 152 4.75 -3.89 15.06
C GLU A 152 4.22 -5.30 14.84
N ASN A 153 3.74 -5.62 13.66
CA ASN A 153 3.27 -6.95 13.31
C ASN A 153 4.36 -8.01 13.47
N LEU A 154 5.61 -7.72 13.06
CA LEU A 154 6.74 -8.64 13.25
C LEU A 154 6.99 -9.01 14.70
N LYS A 155 6.62 -8.15 15.66
CA LYS A 155 6.74 -8.41 17.11
C LYS A 155 5.58 -9.23 17.66
N LYS A 156 4.42 -9.20 17.02
CA LYS A 156 3.18 -9.83 17.49
C LYS A 156 2.92 -11.19 16.85
N VAL A 157 3.34 -11.38 15.60
CA VAL A 157 3.09 -12.61 14.85
C VAL A 157 4.14 -13.67 15.23
N PRO A 158 3.73 -14.89 15.58
CA PRO A 158 4.67 -15.99 15.79
C PRO A 158 5.39 -16.29 14.49
N LEU A 159 6.74 -16.17 14.49
CA LEU A 159 7.56 -16.46 13.32
C LEU A 159 7.73 -17.97 13.17
N MET A 160 7.67 -18.45 11.92
CA MET A 160 7.99 -19.83 11.57
C MET A 160 9.44 -20.15 11.92
N ARG A 161 9.69 -21.36 12.42
CA ARG A 161 11.07 -21.88 12.54
C ARG A 161 11.65 -22.15 11.17
N LYS A 162 12.99 -22.16 11.06
CA LYS A 162 13.70 -22.34 9.79
C LYS A 162 13.20 -23.55 8.98
N LEU A 163 13.05 -24.71 9.62
CA LEU A 163 12.60 -25.93 8.94
C LEU A 163 11.16 -25.81 8.42
N GLU A 164 10.26 -25.23 9.20
CA GLU A 164 8.87 -24.98 8.80
C GLU A 164 8.79 -24.02 7.60
N LEU A 165 9.64 -22.98 7.62
CA LEU A 165 9.74 -22.03 6.52
C LEU A 165 10.32 -22.69 5.24
N GLU A 166 11.37 -23.49 5.39
CA GLU A 166 11.98 -24.24 4.27
C GLU A 166 10.99 -25.18 3.60
N ASP A 167 10.18 -25.87 4.40
CA ASP A 167 9.16 -26.78 3.90
C ASP A 167 7.99 -26.02 3.24
N SER A 168 7.56 -24.90 3.83
CA SER A 168 6.47 -24.08 3.28
C SER A 168 6.84 -23.43 1.94
N LEU A 169 8.11 -23.04 1.77
CA LEU A 169 8.62 -22.40 0.56
C LEU A 169 9.16 -23.41 -0.47
N ASN A 170 9.27 -24.69 -0.10
CA ASN A 170 10.02 -25.70 -0.85
C ASN A 170 11.44 -25.20 -1.24
N PHE A 171 12.10 -24.53 -0.29
CA PHE A 171 13.40 -23.88 -0.49
C PHE A 171 14.32 -24.13 0.71
N LYS A 172 15.52 -24.68 0.48
CA LYS A 172 16.49 -24.94 1.54
C LYS A 172 17.49 -23.78 1.68
N PHE A 173 17.54 -23.16 2.86
CA PHE A 173 18.50 -22.10 3.19
C PHE A 173 19.86 -22.69 3.57
N GLU A 174 20.53 -23.28 2.57
CA GLU A 174 21.88 -23.85 2.67
C GLU A 174 22.85 -23.00 1.84
N GLY A 175 24.04 -22.75 2.38
CA GLY A 175 25.05 -21.93 1.71
C GLY A 175 24.64 -20.45 1.65
N LEU A 176 25.09 -19.77 0.59
CA LEU A 176 24.75 -18.36 0.35
C LEU A 176 23.37 -18.27 -0.28
N SER A 177 22.44 -17.66 0.46
CA SER A 177 21.05 -17.45 0.01
C SER A 177 20.70 -15.98 0.10
N VAL A 178 20.00 -15.47 -0.93
CA VAL A 178 19.50 -14.09 -0.96
C VAL A 178 18.00 -14.06 -1.22
N LEU A 179 17.33 -13.12 -0.56
CA LEU A 179 15.96 -12.76 -0.87
C LEU A 179 15.97 -11.50 -1.74
N VAL A 180 15.38 -11.58 -2.91
CA VAL A 180 15.30 -10.47 -3.86
C VAL A 180 13.88 -9.97 -3.94
N THR A 181 13.70 -8.67 -3.73
CA THR A 181 12.46 -7.94 -4.00
C THR A 181 12.82 -6.79 -4.94
N TYR A 182 12.22 -6.77 -6.12
CA TYR A 182 12.45 -5.73 -7.12
C TYR A 182 11.19 -4.90 -7.31
N HIS A 183 11.35 -3.57 -7.28
CA HIS A 183 10.30 -2.60 -7.52
C HIS A 183 10.77 -1.65 -8.64
N PRO A 184 10.13 -1.65 -9.81
CA PRO A 184 10.49 -0.71 -10.88
C PRO A 184 10.20 0.73 -10.47
N VAL A 185 11.01 1.67 -10.99
CA VAL A 185 10.82 3.10 -10.78
C VAL A 185 9.74 3.60 -11.74
N THR A 186 8.63 4.15 -11.22
CA THR A 186 7.46 4.52 -12.04
C THR A 186 7.69 5.75 -12.93
N LEU A 187 8.59 6.66 -12.55
CA LEU A 187 8.98 7.84 -13.31
C LEU A 187 10.35 7.70 -14.02
N GLY A 188 10.87 6.47 -14.07
CA GLY A 188 12.14 6.17 -14.71
C GLY A 188 12.05 6.14 -16.24
N ASN A 189 13.18 6.43 -16.92
CA ASN A 189 13.30 6.35 -18.37
C ASN A 189 13.70 4.95 -18.88
N ARG A 190 14.04 4.03 -18.00
CA ARG A 190 14.42 2.65 -18.36
C ARG A 190 13.21 1.73 -18.40
N ILE A 191 13.25 0.75 -19.28
CA ILE A 191 12.21 -0.28 -19.37
C ILE A 191 12.42 -1.26 -18.20
N PRO A 192 11.42 -1.53 -17.35
CA PRO A 192 11.55 -2.44 -16.20
C PRO A 192 12.06 -3.84 -16.58
N LYS A 193 11.73 -4.32 -17.78
CA LYS A 193 12.23 -5.59 -18.32
C LYS A 193 13.75 -5.61 -18.49
N ASP A 194 14.36 -4.51 -18.89
CA ASP A 194 15.81 -4.42 -19.08
C ASP A 194 16.52 -4.39 -17.72
N GLU A 195 15.96 -3.66 -16.75
CA GLU A 195 16.49 -3.58 -15.39
C GLU A 195 16.47 -4.93 -14.69
N ILE A 196 15.35 -5.67 -14.75
CA ILE A 196 15.28 -7.02 -14.17
C ILE A 196 16.21 -7.99 -14.90
N SER A 197 16.39 -7.85 -16.24
CA SER A 197 17.33 -8.66 -17.00
C SER A 197 18.77 -8.45 -16.55
N ASP A 198 19.15 -7.20 -16.28
CA ASP A 198 20.49 -6.87 -15.78
C ASP A 198 20.72 -7.43 -14.38
N LEU A 199 19.70 -7.35 -13.50
CA LEU A 199 19.74 -7.95 -12.16
C LEU A 199 19.91 -9.48 -12.25
N LEU A 200 19.13 -10.15 -13.10
CA LEU A 200 19.22 -11.60 -13.29
C LEU A 200 20.60 -12.03 -13.79
N LYS A 201 21.18 -11.31 -14.77
CA LYS A 201 22.56 -11.57 -15.25
C LYS A 201 23.60 -11.42 -14.14
N ALA A 202 23.44 -10.40 -13.29
CA ALA A 202 24.35 -10.21 -12.15
C ALA A 202 24.23 -11.34 -11.14
N LEU A 203 23.03 -11.82 -10.83
CA LEU A 203 22.82 -12.95 -9.94
C LEU A 203 23.35 -14.27 -10.51
N ASP A 204 23.19 -14.51 -11.80
CA ASP A 204 23.70 -15.69 -12.52
C ASP A 204 25.24 -15.80 -12.50
N SER A 205 25.94 -14.70 -12.28
CA SER A 205 27.42 -14.73 -12.14
C SER A 205 27.90 -15.45 -10.88
N PHE A 206 27.00 -15.75 -9.93
CA PHE A 206 27.32 -16.45 -8.68
C PHE A 206 26.78 -17.87 -8.71
N SER A 207 27.62 -18.83 -9.15
CA SER A 207 27.22 -20.22 -9.41
C SER A 207 26.71 -21.03 -8.21
N SER A 208 26.99 -20.59 -6.97
CA SER A 208 26.52 -21.24 -5.73
C SER A 208 25.43 -20.46 -5.01
N LEU A 209 24.95 -19.35 -5.58
CA LEU A 209 23.94 -18.51 -4.97
C LEU A 209 22.54 -19.12 -5.12
N LYS A 210 21.84 -19.28 -3.99
CA LYS A 210 20.43 -19.61 -3.99
C LYS A 210 19.62 -18.32 -3.92
N VAL A 211 18.72 -18.12 -4.86
CA VAL A 211 17.94 -16.88 -4.96
C VAL A 211 16.46 -17.18 -4.75
N LEU A 212 15.87 -16.51 -3.78
CA LEU A 212 14.43 -16.50 -3.55
C LEU A 212 13.87 -15.15 -4.00
N PHE A 213 13.05 -15.16 -5.03
CA PHE A 213 12.35 -13.94 -5.46
C PHE A 213 11.01 -13.80 -4.71
N LYS A 214 10.87 -12.71 -3.99
CA LYS A 214 9.57 -12.29 -3.50
C LYS A 214 8.85 -11.53 -4.62
N ILE A 215 7.93 -12.21 -5.28
CA ILE A 215 6.99 -11.54 -6.18
C ILE A 215 5.95 -10.89 -5.28
N GLY A 216 5.90 -9.55 -5.29
CA GLY A 216 4.96 -8.80 -4.48
C GLY A 216 3.52 -9.18 -4.76
N ARG A 217 2.64 -8.92 -3.80
CA ARG A 217 1.20 -8.87 -4.06
C ARG A 217 0.94 -7.82 -5.14
N ALA A 218 -0.29 -7.68 -5.58
CA ALA A 218 -0.76 -6.79 -6.65
C ALA A 218 -0.13 -5.38 -6.70
N SER A 219 0.30 -4.83 -5.56
CA SER A 219 1.02 -3.55 -5.47
C SER A 219 2.43 -3.53 -6.10
N CYS A 220 2.96 -4.67 -6.54
CA CYS A 220 4.29 -4.80 -7.14
C CYS A 220 4.23 -5.18 -8.62
N ARG A 221 3.08 -5.07 -9.26
CA ARG A 221 2.87 -5.41 -10.68
C ARG A 221 2.58 -4.15 -11.50
N GLU A 222 3.31 -3.10 -11.28
CA GLU A 222 3.35 -1.96 -12.20
C GLU A 222 4.54 -2.06 -13.13
#